data_62c732dd788283d38b1a82f77646738f
#
_entry.id   62c732dd788283d38b1a82f77646738f
#
_cell.length_a   1.000
_cell.length_b   1.000
_cell.length_c   1.000
_cell.angle_alpha   90.00
_cell.angle_beta   90.00
_cell.angle_gamma   90.00
#
_symmetry.space_group_name_H-M   'P 1'
#
loop_
_entity.id
_entity.type
_entity.pdbx_description
1 polymer ?
#
loop_
_entity_poly.entity_id
_entity_poly.type
_entity_poly.pdbx_seq_one_letter_code
_entity_poly.pdbx_strand_id
1 'polypeptide(L)'
;MGRSEAGWESGFVDAKGLRLRIGRHGSGKPLLLITGIGAHMDMWAPFARLAGDRELIAFDAPGTGRSQRPRRPLRMGGLAEVVRALLDELELDRVDVLGYSWGGVLAQELARRAPERVRRLVLCATGPGVLGGSPPRPVAALMLATPARYYHPRLLALSLPHIAGGRTARERGALSTHAGERLLWPPDPIGYAFQLYAVTGWSSGPWLKRLVSPTLVIGGDDDPSVPLRNARVLAARIPNARLHVVNGGGHLFLLDEPENVAGVIGAFLDGDR
;
A
#
# COMPACT_ATOMS: atom_id res chain seq x y z
N MET A 1 -21.88 -1.42 12.25
CA MET A 1 -20.76 -2.09 11.58
C MET A 1 -21.23 -3.41 11.03
N GLY A 2 -20.97 -3.72 9.75
CA GLY A 2 -21.25 -5.03 9.14
C GLY A 2 -19.95 -5.82 9.00
N ARG A 3 -19.98 -7.14 9.19
CA ARG A 3 -18.81 -7.99 8.88
C ARG A 3 -18.75 -8.24 7.37
N SER A 4 -17.58 -8.03 6.75
CA SER A 4 -17.31 -8.44 5.37
C SER A 4 -16.98 -9.94 5.32
N GLU A 5 -17.08 -10.56 4.13
CA GLU A 5 -16.65 -11.96 3.92
C GLU A 5 -15.17 -12.18 4.29
N ALA A 6 -14.36 -11.13 4.27
CA ALA A 6 -12.95 -11.13 4.68
C ALA A 6 -12.73 -10.96 6.20
N GLY A 7 -13.80 -10.95 7.02
CA GLY A 7 -13.69 -10.83 8.48
C GLY A 7 -13.45 -9.41 9.00
N TRP A 8 -13.52 -8.37 8.14
CA TRP A 8 -13.41 -6.99 8.56
C TRP A 8 -14.68 -6.49 9.24
N GLU A 9 -14.55 -5.88 10.42
CA GLU A 9 -15.58 -5.01 10.98
C GLU A 9 -15.48 -3.67 10.27
N SER A 10 -16.38 -3.43 9.30
CA SER A 10 -16.29 -2.27 8.43
C SER A 10 -17.31 -1.18 8.77
N GLY A 11 -16.91 0.06 8.60
CA GLY A 11 -17.74 1.24 8.84
C GLY A 11 -17.23 2.44 8.03
N PHE A 12 -17.74 3.62 8.40
CA PHE A 12 -17.29 4.88 7.81
C PHE A 12 -16.89 5.84 8.92
N VAL A 13 -15.85 6.64 8.62
CA VAL A 13 -15.34 7.70 9.49
C VAL A 13 -15.17 8.96 8.65
N ASP A 14 -15.49 10.11 9.23
CA ASP A 14 -15.27 11.40 8.60
C ASP A 14 -13.91 11.96 9.01
N ALA A 15 -12.95 11.95 8.08
CA ALA A 15 -11.61 12.47 8.29
C ALA A 15 -11.37 13.67 7.39
N LYS A 16 -11.14 14.82 7.97
CA LYS A 16 -10.87 16.08 7.25
C LYS A 16 -11.92 16.43 6.18
N GLY A 17 -13.21 16.19 6.51
CA GLY A 17 -14.33 16.46 5.61
C GLY A 17 -14.48 15.45 4.46
N LEU A 18 -13.83 14.30 4.57
CA LEU A 18 -13.99 13.18 3.65
C LEU A 18 -14.52 11.97 4.41
N ARG A 19 -15.61 11.39 3.92
CA ARG A 19 -16.15 10.14 4.44
C ARG A 19 -15.35 8.96 3.90
N LEU A 20 -14.58 8.31 4.76
CA LEU A 20 -13.72 7.19 4.43
C LEU A 20 -14.33 5.88 4.90
N ARG A 21 -14.32 4.85 4.05
CA ARG A 21 -14.57 3.48 4.49
C ARG A 21 -13.35 2.95 5.21
N ILE A 22 -13.58 2.39 6.39
CA ILE A 22 -12.55 1.73 7.20
C ILE A 22 -12.94 0.30 7.50
N GLY A 23 -11.95 -0.52 7.83
CA GLY A 23 -12.13 -1.85 8.41
C GLY A 23 -11.16 -2.08 9.55
N ARG A 24 -11.63 -2.76 10.60
CA ARG A 24 -10.82 -3.24 11.71
C ARG A 24 -10.88 -4.77 11.75
N HIS A 25 -9.76 -5.41 12.09
CA HIS A 25 -9.65 -6.86 12.20
C HIS A 25 -8.65 -7.23 13.30
N GLY A 26 -8.98 -8.20 14.15
CA GLY A 26 -8.11 -8.63 15.23
C GLY A 26 -8.08 -7.66 16.41
N SER A 27 -7.09 -7.84 17.27
CA SER A 27 -6.87 -7.03 18.48
C SER A 27 -5.38 -6.96 18.79
N GLY A 28 -4.96 -6.01 19.62
CA GLY A 28 -3.56 -5.84 20.03
C GLY A 28 -2.92 -4.56 19.49
N LYS A 29 -1.63 -4.59 19.13
CA LYS A 29 -0.94 -3.39 18.65
C LYS A 29 -1.46 -2.95 17.29
N PRO A 30 -1.86 -1.66 17.13
CA PRO A 30 -2.47 -1.18 15.91
C PRO A 30 -1.47 -1.14 14.74
N LEU A 31 -1.88 -1.69 13.60
CA LEU A 31 -1.16 -1.67 12.31
C LEU A 31 -2.06 -1.06 11.24
N LEU A 32 -1.71 0.14 10.79
CA LEU A 32 -2.38 0.82 9.68
C LEU A 32 -1.90 0.26 8.35
N LEU A 33 -2.83 -0.17 7.50
CA LEU A 33 -2.58 -0.75 6.18
C LEU A 33 -3.00 0.23 5.09
N ILE A 34 -2.07 0.63 4.23
CA ILE A 34 -2.30 1.57 3.13
C ILE A 34 -2.08 0.86 1.79
N THR A 35 -3.15 0.73 1.00
CA THR A 35 -3.17 -0.02 -0.26
C THR A 35 -2.43 0.69 -1.40
N GLY A 36 -2.18 -0.05 -2.50
CA GLY A 36 -1.68 0.47 -3.76
C GLY A 36 -2.73 1.29 -4.53
N ILE A 37 -2.29 1.86 -5.67
CA ILE A 37 -3.13 2.71 -6.51
C ILE A 37 -4.38 1.99 -7.00
N GLY A 38 -5.55 2.61 -6.84
CA GLY A 38 -6.85 2.08 -7.26
C GLY A 38 -7.36 0.88 -6.45
N ALA A 39 -6.60 0.41 -5.48
CA ALA A 39 -6.97 -0.73 -4.64
C ALA A 39 -7.89 -0.31 -3.48
N HIS A 40 -8.65 -1.27 -2.95
CA HIS A 40 -9.52 -1.10 -1.79
C HIS A 40 -9.07 -2.00 -0.62
N MET A 41 -9.58 -1.73 0.57
CA MET A 41 -9.12 -2.38 1.81
C MET A 41 -9.31 -3.90 1.84
N ASP A 42 -10.33 -4.43 1.14
CA ASP A 42 -10.60 -5.88 1.17
C ASP A 42 -9.45 -6.70 0.56
N MET A 43 -8.59 -6.07 -0.26
CA MET A 43 -7.37 -6.71 -0.80
C MET A 43 -6.35 -7.12 0.28
N TRP A 44 -6.51 -6.64 1.51
CA TRP A 44 -5.68 -7.06 2.63
C TRP A 44 -6.13 -8.39 3.28
N ALA A 45 -7.25 -8.99 2.82
CA ALA A 45 -7.80 -10.20 3.42
C ALA A 45 -6.81 -11.38 3.52
N PRO A 46 -5.97 -11.68 2.51
CA PRO A 46 -4.97 -12.74 2.64
C PRO A 46 -3.94 -12.45 3.74
N PHE A 47 -3.45 -11.22 3.83
CA PHE A 47 -2.51 -10.78 4.86
C PHE A 47 -3.16 -10.77 6.25
N ALA A 48 -4.42 -10.34 6.36
CA ALA A 48 -5.13 -10.22 7.62
C ALA A 48 -5.23 -11.55 8.38
N ARG A 49 -5.37 -12.68 7.66
CA ARG A 49 -5.42 -14.01 8.26
C ARG A 49 -4.09 -14.46 8.89
N LEU A 50 -2.99 -13.79 8.56
CA LEU A 50 -1.62 -14.16 8.93
C LEU A 50 -0.97 -13.12 9.86
N ALA A 51 -1.66 -12.03 10.16
CA ALA A 51 -1.09 -10.89 10.88
C ALA A 51 -0.89 -11.11 12.41
N GLY A 52 -1.30 -12.28 12.93
CA GLY A 52 -1.13 -12.64 14.35
C GLY A 52 -1.92 -11.72 15.29
N ASP A 53 -1.39 -11.51 16.51
CA ASP A 53 -2.03 -10.74 17.57
C ASP A 53 -1.88 -9.21 17.32
N ARG A 54 -2.50 -8.71 16.25
CA ARG A 54 -2.49 -7.29 15.87
C ARG A 54 -3.89 -6.80 15.55
N GLU A 55 -4.14 -5.56 15.92
CA GLU A 55 -5.30 -4.84 15.41
C GLU A 55 -4.93 -4.24 14.05
N LEU A 56 -5.47 -4.81 12.99
CA LEU A 56 -5.32 -4.29 11.65
C LEU A 56 -6.36 -3.21 11.39
N ILE A 57 -5.91 -2.08 10.87
CA ILE A 57 -6.75 -0.97 10.46
C ILE A 57 -6.49 -0.71 9.00
N ALA A 58 -7.47 -0.96 8.16
CA ALA A 58 -7.41 -0.68 6.73
C ALA A 58 -8.45 0.36 6.34
N PHE A 59 -8.18 1.09 5.27
CA PHE A 59 -9.13 2.05 4.73
C PHE A 59 -9.04 2.11 3.20
N ASP A 60 -10.14 2.47 2.59
CA ASP A 60 -10.15 2.85 1.19
C ASP A 60 -9.61 4.27 1.07
N ALA A 61 -8.54 4.46 0.29
CA ALA A 61 -8.00 5.79 0.06
C ALA A 61 -9.03 6.70 -0.62
N PRO A 62 -8.97 8.02 -0.43
CA PRO A 62 -9.92 8.94 -1.07
C PRO A 62 -10.09 8.71 -2.57
N GLY A 63 -11.34 8.41 -2.99
CA GLY A 63 -11.67 8.11 -4.39
C GLY A 63 -11.44 6.66 -4.83
N THR A 64 -11.21 5.73 -3.89
CA THR A 64 -11.18 4.29 -4.17
C THR A 64 -12.21 3.53 -3.34
N GLY A 65 -12.52 2.32 -3.74
CA GLY A 65 -13.47 1.47 -3.05
C GLY A 65 -14.78 2.19 -2.77
N ARG A 66 -15.12 2.31 -1.49
CA ARG A 66 -16.35 2.99 -1.03
C ARG A 66 -16.09 4.31 -0.32
N SER A 67 -14.85 4.81 -0.35
CA SER A 67 -14.50 6.11 0.21
C SER A 67 -14.87 7.25 -0.72
N GLN A 68 -15.28 8.36 -0.12
CA GLN A 68 -15.62 9.57 -0.84
C GLN A 68 -14.43 10.10 -1.63
N ARG A 69 -14.67 10.50 -2.86
CA ARG A 69 -13.69 11.23 -3.67
C ARG A 69 -13.62 12.71 -3.22
N PRO A 70 -12.41 13.26 -3.04
CA PRO A 70 -12.28 14.70 -2.76
C PRO A 70 -12.76 15.54 -3.95
N ARG A 71 -13.25 16.73 -3.67
CA ARG A 71 -13.72 17.67 -4.73
C ARG A 71 -12.59 18.14 -5.63
N ARG A 72 -11.35 18.19 -5.12
CA ARG A 72 -10.14 18.61 -5.85
C ARG A 72 -9.02 17.60 -5.58
N PRO A 73 -8.09 17.43 -6.53
CA PRO A 73 -6.96 16.52 -6.32
C PRO A 73 -6.08 17.01 -5.17
N LEU A 74 -5.65 16.06 -4.32
CA LEU A 74 -4.72 16.31 -3.23
C LEU A 74 -3.32 15.83 -3.65
N ARG A 75 -2.28 16.55 -3.21
CA ARG A 75 -0.91 16.04 -3.23
C ARG A 75 -0.68 15.06 -2.08
N MET A 76 0.41 14.29 -2.10
CA MET A 76 0.74 13.32 -1.04
C MET A 76 0.72 13.94 0.36
N GLY A 77 1.19 15.17 0.52
CA GLY A 77 1.11 15.88 1.81
C GLY A 77 -0.32 16.11 2.30
N GLY A 78 -1.25 16.46 1.40
CA GLY A 78 -2.67 16.61 1.74
C GLY A 78 -3.33 15.27 2.11
N LEU A 79 -2.95 14.18 1.41
CA LEU A 79 -3.40 12.83 1.73
C LEU A 79 -2.84 12.35 3.09
N ALA A 80 -1.60 12.66 3.41
CA ALA A 80 -1.02 12.36 4.72
C ALA A 80 -1.77 13.06 5.86
N GLU A 81 -2.23 14.31 5.65
CA GLU A 81 -3.09 15.01 6.61
C GLU A 81 -4.48 14.36 6.76
N VAL A 82 -5.03 13.78 5.68
CA VAL A 82 -6.27 12.98 5.77
C VAL A 82 -6.04 11.73 6.61
N VAL A 83 -4.91 11.03 6.42
CA VAL A 83 -4.57 9.85 7.23
C VAL A 83 -4.33 10.23 8.68
N ARG A 84 -3.66 11.36 8.95
CA ARG A 84 -3.47 11.85 10.32
C ARG A 84 -4.83 12.11 11.00
N ALA A 85 -5.73 12.81 10.32
CA ALA A 85 -7.08 13.06 10.83
C ALA A 85 -7.88 11.75 11.02
N LEU A 86 -7.69 10.74 10.15
CA LEU A 86 -8.27 9.41 10.34
C LEU A 86 -7.78 8.76 11.64
N LEU A 87 -6.48 8.85 11.95
CA LEU A 87 -5.93 8.35 13.20
C LEU A 87 -6.49 9.10 14.42
N ASP A 88 -6.71 10.42 14.31
CA ASP A 88 -7.33 11.24 15.36
C ASP A 88 -8.77 10.80 15.64
N GLU A 89 -9.58 10.60 14.59
CA GLU A 89 -10.98 10.13 14.71
C GLU A 89 -11.10 8.69 15.23
N LEU A 90 -10.07 7.88 15.05
CA LEU A 90 -10.00 6.52 15.57
C LEU A 90 -9.38 6.45 16.98
N GLU A 91 -9.02 7.60 17.56
CA GLU A 91 -8.35 7.71 18.88
C GLU A 91 -7.05 6.90 18.97
N LEU A 92 -6.29 6.88 17.85
CA LEU A 92 -5.03 6.14 17.74
C LEU A 92 -3.85 7.11 17.78
N ASP A 93 -3.22 7.26 18.92
CA ASP A 93 -2.08 8.18 19.09
C ASP A 93 -0.87 7.78 18.26
N ARG A 94 -0.53 6.48 18.27
CA ARG A 94 0.65 5.97 17.60
C ARG A 94 0.43 4.56 17.07
N VAL A 95 0.74 4.34 15.78
CA VAL A 95 0.51 3.06 15.09
C VAL A 95 1.76 2.57 14.38
N ASP A 96 1.80 1.28 14.08
CA ASP A 96 2.66 0.77 13.01
C ASP A 96 2.01 1.08 11.67
N VAL A 97 2.80 1.27 10.63
CA VAL A 97 2.28 1.58 9.29
C VAL A 97 2.89 0.63 8.27
N LEU A 98 2.04 -0.05 7.50
CA LEU A 98 2.43 -0.82 6.34
C LEU A 98 1.87 -0.13 5.10
N GLY A 99 2.75 0.38 4.26
CA GLY A 99 2.39 0.97 2.97
C GLY A 99 2.84 0.10 1.80
N TYR A 100 1.90 -0.22 0.92
CA TYR A 100 2.14 -1.04 -0.25
C TYR A 100 2.07 -0.22 -1.53
N SER A 101 3.11 -0.26 -2.37
CA SER A 101 3.17 0.44 -3.67
C SER A 101 2.90 1.94 -3.51
N TRP A 102 1.85 2.48 -4.11
CA TRP A 102 1.40 3.86 -3.92
C TRP A 102 1.15 4.19 -2.43
N GLY A 103 0.59 3.24 -1.68
CA GLY A 103 0.41 3.38 -0.24
C GLY A 103 1.73 3.50 0.53
N GLY A 104 2.82 2.92 0.01
CA GLY A 104 4.16 3.10 0.56
C GLY A 104 4.70 4.52 0.35
N VAL A 105 4.31 5.20 -0.74
CA VAL A 105 4.59 6.62 -0.95
C VAL A 105 3.86 7.47 0.09
N LEU A 106 2.57 7.18 0.33
CA LEU A 106 1.77 7.87 1.35
C LEU A 106 2.26 7.60 2.77
N ALA A 107 2.69 6.37 3.06
CA ALA A 107 3.27 5.99 4.36
C ALA A 107 4.57 6.76 4.66
N GLN A 108 5.44 6.94 3.65
CA GLN A 108 6.65 7.75 3.78
C GLN A 108 6.30 9.22 4.08
N GLU A 109 5.30 9.77 3.39
CA GLU A 109 4.87 11.16 3.62
C GLU A 109 4.23 11.34 5.00
N LEU A 110 3.45 10.37 5.49
CA LEU A 110 2.91 10.35 6.85
C LEU A 110 4.04 10.32 7.88
N ALA A 111 5.00 9.39 7.75
CA ALA A 111 6.13 9.26 8.67
C ALA A 111 7.02 10.51 8.70
N ARG A 112 7.11 11.25 7.60
CA ARG A 112 7.83 12.53 7.54
C ARG A 112 7.09 13.66 8.25
N ARG A 113 5.76 13.73 8.08
CA ARG A 113 4.94 14.86 8.57
C ARG A 113 4.48 14.70 10.01
N ALA A 114 4.30 13.46 10.43
CA ALA A 114 3.82 13.08 11.75
C ALA A 114 4.65 11.91 12.31
N PRO A 115 5.97 12.11 12.51
CA PRO A 115 6.86 11.02 12.97
C PRO A 115 6.45 10.47 14.34
N GLU A 116 5.82 11.27 15.19
CA GLU A 116 5.28 10.87 16.49
C GLU A 116 4.15 9.86 16.37
N ARG A 117 3.43 9.85 15.23
CA ARG A 117 2.29 8.96 14.97
C ARG A 117 2.72 7.59 14.43
N VAL A 118 3.98 7.44 13.97
CA VAL A 118 4.48 6.22 13.33
C VAL A 118 5.50 5.54 14.22
N ARG A 119 5.15 4.39 14.81
CA ARG A 119 6.03 3.60 15.66
C ARG A 119 7.09 2.85 14.86
N ARG A 120 6.66 2.07 13.88
CA ARG A 120 7.47 1.33 12.91
C ARG A 120 6.87 1.47 11.51
N LEU A 121 7.71 1.48 10.51
CA LEU A 121 7.31 1.69 9.11
C LEU A 121 7.69 0.46 8.27
N VAL A 122 6.72 -0.12 7.56
CA VAL A 122 6.94 -1.18 6.58
C VAL A 122 6.61 -0.65 5.19
N LEU A 123 7.57 -0.71 4.29
CA LEU A 123 7.48 -0.21 2.92
C LEU A 123 7.60 -1.39 1.94
N CYS A 124 6.46 -1.83 1.40
CA CYS A 124 6.38 -2.96 0.48
C CYS A 124 6.21 -2.49 -0.98
N ALA A 125 7.01 -3.02 -1.89
CA ALA A 125 6.90 -2.79 -3.35
C ALA A 125 6.76 -1.30 -3.70
N THR A 126 7.54 -0.42 -3.07
CA THR A 126 7.47 1.03 -3.21
C THR A 126 8.84 1.66 -3.44
N GLY A 127 8.86 2.96 -3.73
CA GLY A 127 10.10 3.65 -4.07
C GLY A 127 10.15 5.08 -3.57
N PRO A 128 11.31 5.76 -3.77
CA PRO A 128 11.54 7.14 -3.34
C PRO A 128 10.94 8.19 -4.28
N GLY A 129 10.20 7.80 -5.32
CA GLY A 129 9.66 8.72 -6.32
C GLY A 129 10.71 9.17 -7.35
N VAL A 130 10.46 10.34 -7.98
CA VAL A 130 11.22 10.76 -9.18
C VAL A 130 12.70 11.05 -8.92
N LEU A 131 13.07 11.53 -7.74
CA LEU A 131 14.47 11.81 -7.41
C LEU A 131 15.10 10.61 -6.67
N GLY A 132 15.86 9.83 -7.39
CA GLY A 132 16.58 8.65 -6.88
C GLY A 132 15.83 7.33 -7.09
N GLY A 133 14.61 7.35 -7.60
CA GLY A 133 13.87 6.16 -7.98
C GLY A 133 14.18 5.68 -9.41
N SER A 134 13.88 4.41 -9.66
CA SER A 134 13.82 3.85 -11.01
C SER A 134 12.36 3.79 -11.46
N PRO A 135 12.05 4.20 -12.69
CA PRO A 135 10.70 4.15 -13.22
C PRO A 135 10.23 2.70 -13.40
N PRO A 136 8.92 2.48 -13.49
CA PRO A 136 8.36 1.21 -13.95
C PRO A 136 8.89 0.81 -15.33
N ARG A 137 8.84 -0.47 -15.67
CA ARG A 137 9.04 -0.90 -17.07
C ARG A 137 7.99 -0.20 -17.95
N PRO A 138 8.32 0.20 -19.20
CA PRO A 138 7.42 1.01 -20.05
C PRO A 138 6.00 0.45 -20.18
N VAL A 139 5.87 -0.87 -20.39
CA VAL A 139 4.56 -1.53 -20.50
C VAL A 139 3.80 -1.46 -19.17
N ALA A 140 4.47 -1.68 -18.04
CA ALA A 140 3.85 -1.54 -16.72
C ALA A 140 3.39 -0.10 -16.48
N ALA A 141 4.19 0.90 -16.85
CA ALA A 141 3.84 2.32 -16.75
C ALA A 141 2.57 2.64 -17.55
N LEU A 142 2.49 2.16 -18.80
CA LEU A 142 1.31 2.33 -19.66
C LEU A 142 0.06 1.70 -19.04
N MET A 143 0.17 0.48 -18.51
CA MET A 143 -0.96 -0.23 -17.88
C MET A 143 -1.41 0.43 -16.56
N LEU A 144 -0.48 1.07 -15.83
CA LEU A 144 -0.78 1.80 -14.60
C LEU A 144 -1.36 3.19 -14.86
N ALA A 145 -1.21 3.74 -16.06
CA ALA A 145 -1.71 5.08 -16.40
C ALA A 145 -3.25 5.17 -16.42
N THR A 146 -3.96 4.05 -16.44
CA THR A 146 -5.42 3.98 -16.51
C THR A 146 -6.00 2.94 -15.52
N PRO A 147 -7.21 3.19 -14.95
CA PRO A 147 -7.90 2.20 -14.12
C PRO A 147 -8.60 1.09 -14.92
N ALA A 148 -8.51 1.05 -16.24
CA ALA A 148 -9.29 0.15 -17.10
C ALA A 148 -9.26 -1.32 -16.66
N ARG A 149 -8.12 -1.79 -16.10
CA ARG A 149 -7.95 -3.14 -15.56
C ARG A 149 -8.86 -3.49 -14.38
N TYR A 150 -9.43 -2.50 -13.70
CA TYR A 150 -10.36 -2.70 -12.59
C TYR A 150 -11.82 -2.85 -13.04
N TYR A 151 -12.13 -2.56 -14.30
CA TYR A 151 -13.50 -2.59 -14.82
C TYR A 151 -13.80 -3.79 -15.70
N HIS A 152 -12.77 -4.47 -16.20
CA HIS A 152 -13.00 -5.54 -17.16
C HIS A 152 -12.02 -6.70 -16.95
N PRO A 153 -12.54 -7.95 -16.73
CA PRO A 153 -11.70 -9.12 -16.47
C PRO A 153 -10.63 -9.40 -17.54
N ARG A 154 -10.96 -9.17 -18.83
CA ARG A 154 -9.99 -9.35 -19.93
C ARG A 154 -8.85 -8.33 -19.87
N LEU A 155 -9.14 -7.06 -19.52
CA LEU A 155 -8.11 -6.03 -19.36
C LEU A 155 -7.27 -6.30 -18.11
N LEU A 156 -7.85 -6.82 -17.05
CA LEU A 156 -7.10 -7.26 -15.89
C LEU A 156 -6.16 -8.42 -16.27
N ALA A 157 -6.66 -9.46 -16.92
CA ALA A 157 -5.87 -10.62 -17.33
C ALA A 157 -4.73 -10.23 -18.27
N LEU A 158 -4.96 -9.26 -19.19
CA LEU A 158 -3.94 -8.75 -20.09
C LEU A 158 -2.87 -7.92 -19.36
N SER A 159 -3.28 -7.07 -18.41
CA SER A 159 -2.37 -6.14 -17.74
C SER A 159 -1.59 -6.80 -16.59
N LEU A 160 -2.19 -7.76 -15.88
CA LEU A 160 -1.65 -8.29 -14.65
C LEU A 160 -0.25 -8.91 -14.79
N PRO A 161 0.07 -9.72 -15.82
CA PRO A 161 1.42 -10.25 -16.00
C PRO A 161 2.49 -9.15 -16.16
N HIS A 162 2.12 -8.04 -16.80
CA HIS A 162 3.04 -6.93 -17.09
C HIS A 162 3.27 -6.00 -15.89
N ILE A 163 2.28 -5.88 -15.01
CA ILE A 163 2.38 -5.03 -13.81
C ILE A 163 2.81 -5.82 -12.57
N ALA A 164 2.51 -7.11 -12.52
CA ALA A 164 2.80 -7.95 -11.36
C ALA A 164 4.20 -8.57 -11.42
N GLY A 165 4.60 -9.13 -12.56
CA GLY A 165 5.82 -9.95 -12.61
C GLY A 165 5.71 -11.20 -11.72
N GLY A 166 6.85 -11.76 -11.34
CA GLY A 166 6.94 -12.82 -10.36
C GLY A 166 6.06 -14.04 -10.65
N ARG A 167 5.54 -14.64 -9.61
CA ARG A 167 4.65 -15.81 -9.65
C ARG A 167 3.37 -15.51 -10.45
N THR A 168 2.76 -14.35 -10.23
CA THR A 168 1.53 -13.94 -10.92
C THR A 168 1.70 -13.93 -12.45
N ALA A 169 2.88 -13.55 -12.98
CA ALA A 169 3.13 -13.55 -14.41
C ALA A 169 3.41 -14.96 -14.95
N ARG A 170 3.96 -15.86 -14.13
CA ARG A 170 4.36 -17.22 -14.55
C ARG A 170 3.24 -18.24 -14.45
N GLU A 171 2.35 -18.10 -13.47
CA GLU A 171 1.31 -19.09 -13.14
C GLU A 171 -0.09 -18.59 -13.54
N ARG A 172 -0.74 -19.28 -14.48
CA ARG A 172 -2.10 -18.91 -14.93
C ARG A 172 -3.14 -18.96 -13.80
N GLY A 173 -2.96 -19.82 -12.80
CA GLY A 173 -3.86 -19.94 -11.64
C GLY A 173 -3.81 -18.74 -10.69
N ALA A 174 -2.67 -18.06 -10.57
CA ALA A 174 -2.52 -16.89 -9.73
C ALA A 174 -3.39 -15.69 -10.20
N LEU A 175 -3.67 -15.61 -11.50
CA LEU A 175 -4.55 -14.59 -12.07
C LEU A 175 -5.99 -14.69 -11.56
N SER A 176 -6.53 -15.91 -11.41
CA SER A 176 -7.90 -16.13 -10.94
C SER A 176 -8.06 -15.80 -9.45
N THR A 177 -7.03 -16.08 -8.66
CA THR A 177 -7.05 -15.82 -7.21
C THR A 177 -7.14 -14.31 -6.89
N HIS A 178 -6.53 -13.47 -7.72
CA HIS A 178 -6.50 -12.02 -7.51
C HIS A 178 -7.63 -11.26 -8.24
N ALA A 179 -8.31 -11.90 -9.20
CA ALA A 179 -9.27 -11.22 -10.08
C ALA A 179 -10.57 -10.84 -9.36
N GLY A 180 -11.12 -11.75 -8.55
CA GLY A 180 -12.41 -11.55 -7.90
C GLY A 180 -12.44 -10.30 -7.01
N GLU A 181 -11.49 -10.19 -6.09
CA GLU A 181 -11.41 -9.07 -5.17
C GLU A 181 -11.14 -7.74 -5.88
N ARG A 182 -10.27 -7.72 -6.89
CA ARG A 182 -9.92 -6.49 -7.62
C ARG A 182 -11.07 -5.88 -8.40
N LEU A 183 -12.00 -6.69 -8.88
CA LEU A 183 -13.16 -6.27 -9.65
C LEU A 183 -14.38 -5.93 -8.79
N LEU A 184 -14.32 -6.26 -7.50
CA LEU A 184 -15.46 -6.08 -6.59
C LEU A 184 -15.82 -4.60 -6.40
N TRP A 185 -14.82 -3.76 -6.21
CA TRP A 185 -14.98 -2.32 -5.99
C TRP A 185 -14.01 -1.54 -6.86
N PRO A 186 -14.30 -1.35 -8.17
CA PRO A 186 -13.45 -0.59 -9.06
C PRO A 186 -13.32 0.85 -8.57
N PRO A 187 -12.12 1.48 -8.68
CA PRO A 187 -11.92 2.85 -8.26
C PRO A 187 -12.74 3.82 -9.13
N ASP A 188 -13.22 4.93 -8.55
CA ASP A 188 -13.73 6.05 -9.33
C ASP A 188 -12.66 6.50 -10.34
N PRO A 189 -12.95 6.66 -11.65
CA PRO A 189 -11.93 7.03 -12.64
C PRO A 189 -11.24 8.35 -12.35
N ILE A 190 -12.00 9.34 -11.84
CA ILE A 190 -11.45 10.64 -11.44
C ILE A 190 -10.64 10.47 -10.14
N GLY A 191 -11.12 9.65 -9.20
CA GLY A 191 -10.37 9.28 -7.99
C GLY A 191 -9.03 8.64 -8.30
N TYR A 192 -9.00 7.74 -9.28
CA TYR A 192 -7.76 7.14 -9.77
C TYR A 192 -6.83 8.19 -10.41
N ALA A 193 -7.36 9.08 -11.23
CA ALA A 193 -6.59 10.18 -11.81
C ALA A 193 -6.02 11.11 -10.72
N PHE A 194 -6.78 11.34 -9.62
CA PHE A 194 -6.29 12.10 -8.48
C PHE A 194 -5.15 11.39 -7.74
N GLN A 195 -5.18 10.07 -7.65
CA GLN A 195 -4.06 9.30 -7.09
C GLN A 195 -2.80 9.37 -7.97
N LEU A 196 -2.94 9.32 -9.29
CA LEU A 196 -1.84 9.56 -10.23
C LEU A 196 -1.28 10.98 -10.08
N TYR A 197 -2.16 11.98 -10.00
CA TYR A 197 -1.75 13.36 -9.77
C TYR A 197 -0.98 13.51 -8.45
N ALA A 198 -1.42 12.85 -7.38
CA ALA A 198 -0.78 12.92 -6.07
C ALA A 198 0.69 12.47 -6.10
N VAL A 199 1.01 11.43 -6.88
CA VAL A 199 2.36 10.86 -6.97
C VAL A 199 3.21 11.52 -8.06
N THR A 200 2.60 12.21 -9.02
CA THR A 200 3.32 12.89 -10.10
C THR A 200 4.25 13.97 -9.55
N GLY A 201 5.54 13.87 -9.86
CA GLY A 201 6.57 14.78 -9.37
C GLY A 201 6.93 14.63 -7.90
N TRP A 202 6.27 13.72 -7.15
CA TRP A 202 6.62 13.48 -5.75
C TRP A 202 7.95 12.74 -5.61
N SER A 203 8.69 13.07 -4.55
CA SER A 203 9.88 12.33 -4.17
C SER A 203 10.21 12.47 -2.68
N SER A 204 10.61 11.35 -2.08
CA SER A 204 11.20 11.31 -0.74
C SER A 204 12.74 11.46 -0.75
N GLY A 205 13.36 11.33 -1.92
CA GLY A 205 14.81 11.35 -2.07
C GLY A 205 15.54 12.44 -1.27
N PRO A 206 15.08 13.70 -1.30
CA PRO A 206 15.73 14.80 -0.57
C PRO A 206 15.67 14.69 0.96
N TRP A 207 14.75 13.92 1.51
CA TRP A 207 14.49 13.90 2.96
C TRP A 207 14.45 12.49 3.59
N LEU A 208 14.77 11.41 2.86
CA LEU A 208 14.81 10.04 3.39
C LEU A 208 15.69 9.92 4.66
N LYS A 209 16.79 10.65 4.71
CA LYS A 209 17.69 10.69 5.88
C LYS A 209 17.05 11.26 7.15
N ARG A 210 15.88 11.89 7.04
CA ARG A 210 15.14 12.49 8.16
C ARG A 210 14.04 11.57 8.70
N LEU A 211 13.80 10.40 8.08
CA LEU A 211 12.88 9.41 8.60
C LEU A 211 13.50 8.75 9.83
N VAL A 212 12.84 8.91 10.97
CA VAL A 212 13.33 8.43 12.27
C VAL A 212 12.77 7.07 12.69
N SER A 213 11.59 6.70 12.15
CA SER A 213 10.96 5.44 12.49
C SER A 213 11.80 4.26 12.00
N PRO A 214 12.03 3.23 12.82
CA PRO A 214 12.59 1.97 12.36
C PRO A 214 11.80 1.49 11.14
N THR A 215 12.51 1.15 10.06
CA THR A 215 11.88 0.88 8.76
C THR A 215 12.29 -0.49 8.22
N LEU A 216 11.31 -1.27 7.79
CA LEU A 216 11.51 -2.46 6.98
C LEU A 216 11.12 -2.15 5.54
N VAL A 217 12.03 -2.36 4.61
CA VAL A 217 11.79 -2.21 3.18
C VAL A 217 11.74 -3.60 2.56
N ILE A 218 10.66 -3.94 1.86
CA ILE A 218 10.49 -5.22 1.18
C ILE A 218 10.30 -4.98 -0.31
N GLY A 219 11.11 -5.66 -1.14
CA GLY A 219 11.01 -5.57 -2.60
C GLY A 219 11.20 -6.91 -3.27
N GLY A 220 10.43 -7.17 -4.32
CA GLY A 220 10.62 -8.31 -5.20
C GLY A 220 11.70 -8.03 -6.24
N ASP A 221 12.49 -9.04 -6.60
CA ASP A 221 13.55 -8.87 -7.60
C ASP A 221 13.05 -9.02 -9.06
N ASP A 222 11.80 -9.48 -9.24
CA ASP A 222 11.12 -9.55 -10.53
C ASP A 222 9.89 -8.61 -10.61
N ASP A 223 9.94 -7.47 -9.92
CA ASP A 223 8.88 -6.44 -9.92
C ASP A 223 9.03 -5.48 -11.12
N PRO A 224 8.13 -5.53 -12.13
CA PRO A 224 8.18 -4.62 -13.28
C PRO A 224 7.60 -3.23 -12.99
N SER A 225 6.76 -3.11 -11.97
CA SER A 225 6.10 -1.86 -11.58
C SER A 225 6.98 -1.00 -10.68
N VAL A 226 7.69 -1.63 -9.74
CA VAL A 226 8.62 -0.95 -8.83
C VAL A 226 9.92 -1.76 -8.74
N PRO A 227 10.86 -1.57 -9.66
CA PRO A 227 12.12 -2.32 -9.70
C PRO A 227 12.84 -2.36 -8.34
N LEU A 228 13.44 -3.50 -7.98
CA LEU A 228 14.14 -3.74 -6.69
C LEU A 228 15.14 -2.63 -6.34
N ARG A 229 15.72 -1.96 -7.34
CA ARG A 229 16.60 -0.80 -7.11
C ARG A 229 15.94 0.27 -6.21
N ASN A 230 14.62 0.46 -6.32
CA ASN A 230 13.88 1.41 -5.48
C ASN A 230 13.95 1.03 -4.00
N ALA A 231 13.73 -0.26 -3.69
CA ALA A 231 13.84 -0.77 -2.33
C ALA A 231 15.28 -0.62 -1.78
N ARG A 232 16.29 -0.91 -2.61
CA ARG A 232 17.70 -0.71 -2.24
C ARG A 232 18.03 0.75 -1.94
N VAL A 233 17.49 1.69 -2.71
CA VAL A 233 17.68 3.14 -2.47
C VAL A 233 17.01 3.56 -1.16
N LEU A 234 15.78 3.10 -0.88
CA LEU A 234 15.11 3.39 0.39
C LEU A 234 15.92 2.84 1.57
N ALA A 235 16.30 1.58 1.53
CA ALA A 235 17.05 0.94 2.61
C ALA A 235 18.44 1.58 2.85
N ALA A 236 19.11 2.02 1.79
CA ALA A 236 20.41 2.68 1.90
C ALA A 236 20.34 4.12 2.43
N ARG A 237 19.20 4.80 2.29
CA ARG A 237 19.06 6.21 2.64
C ARG A 237 18.29 6.49 3.92
N ILE A 238 17.44 5.59 4.35
CA ILE A 238 16.70 5.68 5.63
C ILE A 238 17.63 5.16 6.73
N PRO A 239 17.96 5.93 7.78
CA PRO A 239 19.00 5.58 8.75
C PRO A 239 18.79 4.25 9.48
N ASN A 240 17.56 3.94 9.85
CA ASN A 240 17.19 2.74 10.62
C ASN A 240 16.42 1.73 9.75
N ALA A 241 16.83 1.58 8.49
CA ALA A 241 16.16 0.69 7.56
C ALA A 241 16.88 -0.65 7.40
N ARG A 242 16.07 -1.69 7.21
CA ARG A 242 16.49 -3.02 6.78
C ARG A 242 15.84 -3.35 5.45
N LEU A 243 16.55 -4.09 4.61
CA LEU A 243 16.05 -4.58 3.34
C LEU A 243 15.77 -6.07 3.42
N HIS A 244 14.58 -6.47 3.03
CA HIS A 244 14.24 -7.86 2.72
C HIS A 244 13.92 -7.98 1.22
N VAL A 245 14.55 -8.93 0.54
CA VAL A 245 14.33 -9.20 -0.88
C VAL A 245 13.54 -10.50 -1.01
N VAL A 246 12.39 -10.42 -1.69
CA VAL A 246 11.62 -11.60 -2.06
C VAL A 246 12.17 -12.13 -3.39
N ASN A 247 12.90 -13.23 -3.33
CA ASN A 247 13.53 -13.83 -4.51
C ASN A 247 12.46 -14.42 -5.46
N GLY A 248 12.52 -14.04 -6.74
CA GLY A 248 11.47 -14.37 -7.72
C GLY A 248 10.15 -13.64 -7.47
N GLY A 249 10.09 -12.76 -6.47
CA GLY A 249 8.91 -11.99 -6.12
C GLY A 249 8.63 -10.88 -7.13
N GLY A 250 7.39 -10.79 -7.58
CA GLY A 250 6.88 -9.69 -8.41
C GLY A 250 6.28 -8.58 -7.58
N HIS A 251 5.53 -7.68 -8.23
CA HIS A 251 4.84 -6.58 -7.54
C HIS A 251 3.80 -7.08 -6.52
N LEU A 252 3.23 -8.26 -6.71
CA LEU A 252 2.18 -8.82 -5.84
C LEU A 252 2.70 -9.86 -4.84
N PHE A 253 3.99 -9.86 -4.50
CA PHE A 253 4.59 -10.85 -3.60
C PHE A 253 3.84 -10.98 -2.25
N LEU A 254 3.23 -9.90 -1.76
CA LEU A 254 2.44 -9.92 -0.52
C LEU A 254 1.17 -10.79 -0.63
N LEU A 255 0.68 -11.00 -1.85
CA LEU A 255 -0.48 -11.84 -2.16
C LEU A 255 -0.07 -13.21 -2.69
N ASP A 256 1.06 -13.28 -3.39
CA ASP A 256 1.59 -14.52 -3.97
C ASP A 256 2.26 -15.42 -2.93
N GLU A 257 2.89 -14.83 -1.90
CA GLU A 257 3.65 -15.52 -0.84
C GLU A 257 3.32 -14.93 0.54
N PRO A 258 2.04 -14.90 0.92
CA PRO A 258 1.60 -14.15 2.10
C PRO A 258 2.22 -14.66 3.40
N GLU A 259 2.43 -15.99 3.56
CA GLU A 259 3.00 -16.57 4.78
C GLU A 259 4.45 -16.11 5.01
N ASN A 260 5.28 -16.17 3.96
CA ASN A 260 6.68 -15.77 4.03
C ASN A 260 6.79 -14.28 4.40
N VAL A 261 6.06 -13.44 3.70
CA VAL A 261 6.13 -11.98 3.88
C VAL A 261 5.50 -11.54 5.21
N ALA A 262 4.37 -12.16 5.63
CA ALA A 262 3.75 -11.87 6.91
C ALA A 262 4.67 -12.23 8.09
N GLY A 263 5.40 -13.35 8.02
CA GLY A 263 6.37 -13.75 9.03
C GLY A 263 7.49 -12.72 9.20
N VAL A 264 8.06 -12.24 8.09
CA VAL A 264 9.12 -11.20 8.10
C VAL A 264 8.59 -9.88 8.67
N ILE A 265 7.37 -9.47 8.28
CA ILE A 265 6.73 -8.26 8.80
C ILE A 265 6.47 -8.41 10.29
N GLY A 266 5.91 -9.55 10.74
CA GLY A 266 5.61 -9.83 12.14
C GLY A 266 6.86 -9.72 13.01
N ALA A 267 7.92 -10.45 12.68
CA ALA A 267 9.19 -10.41 13.40
C ALA A 267 9.74 -8.97 13.52
N PHE A 268 9.73 -8.21 12.43
CA PHE A 268 10.16 -6.81 12.48
C PHE A 268 9.27 -5.96 13.39
N LEU A 269 7.96 -6.11 13.32
CA LEU A 269 7.02 -5.31 14.12
C LEU A 269 7.06 -5.68 15.61
N ASP A 270 7.46 -6.90 15.97
CA ASP A 270 7.64 -7.36 17.35
C ASP A 270 8.98 -6.95 17.95
N GLY A 271 9.90 -6.52 17.13
CA GLY A 271 11.17 -5.99 17.59
C GLY A 271 12.34 -6.96 17.45
N ASP A 272 12.15 -8.07 16.78
CA ASP A 272 13.23 -9.01 16.49
C ASP A 272 14.27 -8.33 15.60
N ARG A 273 15.55 -8.53 15.97
CA ARG A 273 16.71 -7.92 15.31
C ARG A 273 17.14 -8.67 14.06
#